data_05604af37552d049c956e7399bf59247
#
_entry.id   05604af37552d049c956e7399bf59247
#
_cell.length_a   1.000
_cell.length_b   1.000
_cell.length_c   1.000
_cell.angle_alpha   90.00
_cell.angle_beta   90.00
_cell.angle_gamma   90.00
#
_symmetry.space_group_name_H-M   'P 1'
#
loop_
_entity.id
_entity.type
_entity.pdbx_description
1 polymer ?
#
loop_
_entity_poly.entity_id
_entity_poly.type
_entity_poly.pdbx_seq_one_letter_code
_entity_poly.pdbx_strand_id
1 'polypeptide(L)'
;MSPYFGLRALPFLFLIVFAALVSSEHTSNWAVLVATSRFWFNYRHLANVLSLYRTVKRLGIPDSQIILMLPDDMACNPRNAFPGTVYSNADRAVDLYGDNIEVDYRGYEVTVENFIRLLTDRLDEDVPRSKRLGSDAGSNVLVYMTGHGGDQFLKFQDAEEIGAWDLADAFGQMWEKKRYHELLFMIDTCQANTMYTHFYSPNIIATGSSELDQSSYSHHADNDVGVAVIDRWTYYVLEFLENQVTSTNSKQTLGDLFDSYDETKIHSNPGVRWDLFPGGEHEGRLRTVVDFFGNVQSVEVEKTDADEAGSLKEDLIEIARLVEKWRTVSKDYTTAGNDSSQQDTAKASSSYEIKRRDFGPAKLAEETPWEKRLIGLSILGACAAIWFTGSALSRSPA
;
A
#
# COMPACT_ATOMS: atom_id res chain seq x y z
N MET A 1 64.45 -21.51 33.69
CA MET A 1 63.52 -20.42 33.35
C MET A 1 63.11 -20.65 31.91
N SER A 2 61.86 -21.07 31.68
CA SER A 2 61.37 -21.56 30.42
C SER A 2 60.59 -20.42 29.68
N PRO A 3 60.77 -20.17 28.37
CA PRO A 3 60.12 -19.16 27.62
C PRO A 3 58.90 -19.77 26.81
N TYR A 4 57.84 -20.16 27.54
CA TYR A 4 56.63 -20.68 26.89
C TYR A 4 55.35 -19.92 27.30
N PHE A 5 55.38 -18.57 27.26
CA PHE A 5 54.20 -17.79 27.63
C PHE A 5 53.66 -16.89 26.50
N GLY A 6 54.12 -17.06 25.25
CA GLY A 6 53.80 -16.13 24.17
C GLY A 6 52.80 -16.59 23.09
N LEU A 7 52.36 -17.87 23.07
CA LEU A 7 51.67 -18.41 21.87
C LEU A 7 50.21 -18.79 22.05
N ARG A 8 49.59 -18.55 23.22
CA ARG A 8 48.16 -18.88 23.45
C ARG A 8 47.21 -17.71 23.40
N ALA A 9 47.68 -16.48 23.29
CA ALA A 9 46.83 -15.28 23.24
C ALA A 9 46.44 -14.87 21.80
N LEU A 10 47.17 -15.30 20.76
CA LEU A 10 46.89 -14.93 19.37
C LEU A 10 45.57 -15.44 18.80
N PRO A 11 45.12 -16.70 19.06
CA PRO A 11 43.86 -17.17 18.50
C PRO A 11 42.64 -16.51 19.17
N PHE A 12 42.77 -16.09 20.44
CA PHE A 12 41.67 -15.38 21.14
C PHE A 12 41.48 -13.93 20.62
N LEU A 13 42.57 -13.25 20.29
CA LEU A 13 42.53 -11.93 19.72
C LEU A 13 41.91 -11.95 18.29
N PHE A 14 42.22 -12.98 17.51
CA PHE A 14 41.65 -13.18 16.18
C PHE A 14 40.15 -13.50 16.24
N LEU A 15 39.68 -14.23 17.24
CA LEU A 15 38.26 -14.54 17.42
C LEU A 15 37.45 -13.31 17.88
N ILE A 16 38.03 -12.43 18.69
CA ILE A 16 37.38 -11.17 19.12
C ILE A 16 37.33 -10.18 17.96
N VAL A 17 38.37 -10.09 17.12
CA VAL A 17 38.35 -9.21 15.94
C VAL A 17 37.40 -9.73 14.87
N PHE A 18 37.22 -11.04 14.70
CA PHE A 18 36.23 -11.61 13.78
C PHE A 18 34.79 -11.45 14.29
N ALA A 19 34.57 -11.49 15.61
CA ALA A 19 33.26 -11.24 16.21
C ALA A 19 32.85 -9.75 16.13
N ALA A 20 33.81 -8.83 15.98
CA ALA A 20 33.52 -7.39 15.81
C ALA A 20 33.23 -6.98 14.34
N LEU A 21 33.39 -7.89 13.38
CA LEU A 21 33.12 -7.66 11.96
C LEU A 21 31.81 -8.30 11.47
N VAL A 22 31.04 -8.91 12.36
CA VAL A 22 29.64 -9.23 12.03
C VAL A 22 28.88 -7.92 12.17
N SER A 23 28.88 -7.12 11.11
CA SER A 23 27.84 -6.12 10.89
C SER A 23 26.51 -6.83 11.15
N SER A 24 25.77 -6.37 12.13
CA SER A 24 24.42 -6.86 12.38
C SER A 24 23.60 -6.50 11.13
N GLU A 25 23.59 -7.40 10.15
CA GLU A 25 22.65 -7.28 9.05
C GLU A 25 21.24 -7.30 9.67
N HIS A 26 20.37 -6.38 9.25
CA HIS A 26 18.99 -6.39 9.69
C HIS A 26 18.31 -7.70 9.23
N THR A 27 17.34 -8.16 9.99
CA THR A 27 16.75 -9.50 9.83
C THR A 27 15.39 -9.49 9.16
N SER A 28 14.71 -8.34 9.11
CA SER A 28 13.41 -8.18 8.48
C SER A 28 13.15 -6.73 8.07
N ASN A 29 12.26 -6.55 7.10
CA ASN A 29 11.75 -5.24 6.71
C ASN A 29 10.25 -5.18 6.95
N TRP A 30 9.79 -4.05 7.48
CA TRP A 30 8.39 -3.75 7.72
C TRP A 30 8.01 -2.47 7.02
N ALA A 31 6.80 -2.39 6.48
CA ALA A 31 6.25 -1.18 5.89
C ALA A 31 4.95 -0.77 6.59
N VAL A 32 4.86 0.48 7.04
CA VAL A 32 3.64 1.10 7.56
C VAL A 32 3.24 2.20 6.60
N LEU A 33 2.15 1.97 5.86
CA LEU A 33 1.70 2.80 4.74
C LEU A 33 0.34 3.41 5.07
N VAL A 34 0.28 4.74 5.18
CA VAL A 34 -0.87 5.46 5.74
C VAL A 34 -1.36 6.55 4.80
N ALA A 35 -2.57 6.38 4.25
CA ALA A 35 -3.36 7.49 3.74
C ALA A 35 -4.20 8.05 4.87
N THR A 36 -4.29 9.38 4.98
CA THR A 36 -5.02 10.00 6.09
C THR A 36 -6.28 10.76 5.67
N SER A 37 -6.54 10.90 4.37
CA SER A 37 -7.63 11.71 3.84
C SER A 37 -8.78 10.89 3.30
N ARG A 38 -10.02 11.27 3.63
CA ARG A 38 -11.27 10.71 3.09
C ARG A 38 -11.78 11.51 1.91
N PHE A 39 -12.85 11.01 1.32
CA PHE A 39 -13.63 11.60 0.24
C PHE A 39 -12.98 11.57 -1.13
N TRP A 40 -13.81 11.48 -2.16
CA TRP A 40 -13.42 11.28 -3.57
C TRP A 40 -12.37 12.27 -4.10
N PHE A 41 -12.46 13.53 -3.71
CA PHE A 41 -11.50 14.55 -4.16
C PHE A 41 -10.07 14.35 -3.61
N ASN A 42 -9.89 13.45 -2.64
CA ASN A 42 -8.61 13.02 -2.08
C ASN A 42 -8.14 11.66 -2.63
N TYR A 43 -8.73 11.20 -3.72
CA TYR A 43 -8.38 9.94 -4.41
C TYR A 43 -6.86 9.73 -4.50
N ARG A 44 -6.11 10.77 -4.86
CA ARG A 44 -4.66 10.73 -5.03
C ARG A 44 -3.90 10.24 -3.80
N HIS A 45 -4.35 10.55 -2.59
CA HIS A 45 -3.67 10.11 -1.37
C HIS A 45 -3.77 8.59 -1.18
N LEU A 46 -4.90 7.99 -1.52
CA LEU A 46 -5.03 6.54 -1.52
C LEU A 46 -4.20 5.91 -2.64
N ALA A 47 -4.19 6.52 -3.82
CA ALA A 47 -3.38 6.05 -4.94
C ALA A 47 -1.87 6.13 -4.65
N ASN A 48 -1.40 7.18 -3.93
CA ASN A 48 -0.02 7.29 -3.45
C ASN A 48 0.36 6.06 -2.61
N VAL A 49 -0.44 5.77 -1.58
CA VAL A 49 -0.19 4.66 -0.65
C VAL A 49 -0.27 3.31 -1.36
N LEU A 50 -1.28 3.10 -2.19
CA LEU A 50 -1.45 1.86 -2.95
C LEU A 50 -0.31 1.61 -3.94
N SER A 51 0.23 2.67 -4.52
CA SER A 51 1.41 2.56 -5.40
C SER A 51 2.64 2.09 -4.64
N LEU A 52 2.87 2.63 -3.43
CA LEU A 52 3.97 2.17 -2.58
C LEU A 52 3.74 0.76 -2.04
N TYR A 53 2.50 0.42 -1.65
CA TYR A 53 2.14 -0.95 -1.26
C TYR A 53 2.51 -1.95 -2.37
N ARG A 54 2.12 -1.67 -3.60
CA ARG A 54 2.50 -2.48 -4.76
C ARG A 54 4.02 -2.57 -4.93
N THR A 55 4.74 -1.46 -4.74
CA THR A 55 6.20 -1.42 -4.88
C THR A 55 6.89 -2.28 -3.83
N VAL A 56 6.53 -2.17 -2.56
CA VAL A 56 7.14 -2.99 -1.50
C VAL A 56 6.79 -4.48 -1.65
N LYS A 57 5.59 -4.81 -2.12
CA LYS A 57 5.23 -6.19 -2.48
C LYS A 57 6.05 -6.72 -3.65
N ARG A 58 6.21 -5.94 -4.72
CA ARG A 58 7.05 -6.29 -5.87
C ARG A 58 8.50 -6.55 -5.46
N LEU A 59 8.99 -5.82 -4.48
CA LEU A 59 10.33 -5.99 -3.91
C LEU A 59 10.40 -7.04 -2.80
N GLY A 60 9.31 -7.79 -2.57
CA GLY A 60 9.28 -9.02 -1.79
C GLY A 60 8.92 -8.88 -0.31
N ILE A 61 8.48 -7.72 0.18
CA ILE A 61 7.94 -7.63 1.54
C ILE A 61 6.59 -8.35 1.57
N PRO A 62 6.41 -9.39 2.41
CA PRO A 62 5.14 -10.12 2.49
C PRO A 62 4.06 -9.29 3.17
N ASP A 63 2.78 -9.55 2.86
CA ASP A 63 1.65 -8.83 3.46
C ASP A 63 1.67 -8.85 4.99
N SER A 64 2.11 -9.94 5.59
CA SER A 64 2.28 -10.06 7.05
C SER A 64 3.27 -9.08 7.68
N GLN A 65 4.09 -8.39 6.87
CA GLN A 65 5.04 -7.35 7.27
C GLN A 65 4.68 -5.97 6.70
N ILE A 66 3.51 -5.83 6.11
CA ILE A 66 2.97 -4.54 5.63
C ILE A 66 1.75 -4.21 6.49
N ILE A 67 1.71 -3.00 7.02
CA ILE A 67 0.51 -2.44 7.65
C ILE A 67 -0.04 -1.36 6.72
N LEU A 68 -1.22 -1.61 6.16
CA LEU A 68 -1.88 -0.72 5.23
C LEU A 68 -3.10 -0.06 5.87
N MET A 69 -3.10 1.27 5.94
CA MET A 69 -4.17 2.09 6.54
C MET A 69 -4.83 2.97 5.49
N LEU A 70 -6.10 2.70 5.17
CA LEU A 70 -6.89 3.44 4.16
C LEU A 70 -8.19 3.97 4.79
N PRO A 71 -8.37 5.31 4.92
CA PRO A 71 -9.54 5.89 5.56
C PRO A 71 -10.80 5.87 4.71
N ASP A 72 -10.69 5.54 3.43
CA ASP A 72 -11.80 5.45 2.48
C ASP A 72 -11.59 4.30 1.50
N ASP A 73 -12.64 3.92 0.78
CA ASP A 73 -12.60 2.91 -0.29
C ASP A 73 -12.88 3.56 -1.65
N MET A 74 -11.80 3.94 -2.33
CA MET A 74 -11.92 4.56 -3.66
C MET A 74 -12.33 3.56 -4.74
N ALA A 75 -12.00 2.28 -4.59
CA ALA A 75 -12.37 1.25 -5.54
C ALA A 75 -13.89 1.02 -5.58
N CYS A 76 -14.55 1.05 -4.41
CA CYS A 76 -15.98 0.87 -4.27
C CYS A 76 -16.76 2.20 -4.20
N ASN A 77 -16.12 3.35 -4.41
CA ASN A 77 -16.78 4.64 -4.35
C ASN A 77 -17.79 4.79 -5.51
N PRO A 78 -19.04 5.26 -5.26
CA PRO A 78 -20.05 5.45 -6.32
C PRO A 78 -19.65 6.42 -7.44
N ARG A 79 -18.67 7.30 -7.21
CA ARG A 79 -18.11 8.22 -8.22
C ARG A 79 -17.06 7.57 -9.09
N ASN A 80 -16.58 6.37 -8.74
CA ASN A 80 -15.54 5.70 -9.53
C ASN A 80 -16.13 5.23 -10.87
N ALA A 81 -15.63 5.79 -11.96
CA ALA A 81 -16.01 5.37 -13.31
C ALA A 81 -15.53 3.94 -13.65
N PHE A 82 -14.56 3.43 -12.88
CA PHE A 82 -13.96 2.10 -13.03
C PHE A 82 -14.10 1.31 -11.71
N PRO A 83 -15.31 0.84 -11.36
CA PRO A 83 -15.57 0.20 -10.08
C PRO A 83 -14.65 -0.99 -9.82
N GLY A 84 -14.12 -1.08 -8.61
CA GLY A 84 -13.22 -2.15 -8.19
C GLY A 84 -11.74 -1.87 -8.46
N THR A 85 -11.38 -0.73 -9.08
CA THR A 85 -10.01 -0.40 -9.46
C THR A 85 -9.55 0.95 -8.92
N VAL A 86 -8.24 1.13 -8.79
CA VAL A 86 -7.59 2.41 -8.46
C VAL A 86 -6.36 2.58 -9.33
N TYR A 87 -6.17 3.77 -9.94
CA TYR A 87 -5.06 4.07 -10.83
C TYR A 87 -4.28 5.29 -10.35
N SER A 88 -2.96 5.31 -10.59
CA SER A 88 -2.08 6.44 -10.28
C SER A 88 -1.63 7.25 -11.49
N ASN A 89 -2.05 6.87 -12.69
CA ASN A 89 -1.70 7.56 -13.92
C ASN A 89 -2.90 7.68 -14.87
N ALA A 90 -2.82 8.65 -15.79
CA ALA A 90 -3.88 8.93 -16.75
C ALA A 90 -4.09 7.79 -17.77
N ASP A 91 -3.08 6.94 -17.99
CA ASP A 91 -3.17 5.83 -18.94
C ASP A 91 -3.86 4.59 -18.34
N ARG A 92 -4.09 4.58 -17.04
CA ARG A 92 -4.73 3.47 -16.31
C ARG A 92 -4.09 2.10 -16.62
N ALA A 93 -2.77 2.12 -16.80
CA ALA A 93 -2.02 0.94 -17.22
C ALA A 93 -2.01 -0.17 -16.17
N VAL A 94 -2.10 0.21 -14.89
CA VAL A 94 -1.99 -0.72 -13.77
C VAL A 94 -3.05 -0.42 -12.73
N ASP A 95 -3.87 -1.41 -12.42
CA ASP A 95 -4.76 -1.38 -11.26
C ASP A 95 -3.95 -1.56 -9.98
N LEU A 96 -3.98 -0.55 -9.12
CA LEU A 96 -3.27 -0.55 -7.85
C LEU A 96 -4.01 -1.31 -6.76
N TYR A 97 -5.34 -1.42 -6.88
CA TYR A 97 -6.17 -2.11 -5.90
C TYR A 97 -6.06 -3.62 -6.09
N GLY A 98 -6.24 -4.10 -7.33
CA GLY A 98 -6.10 -5.51 -7.68
C GLY A 98 -7.02 -6.45 -6.89
N ASP A 99 -6.80 -7.76 -7.08
CA ASP A 99 -7.63 -8.81 -6.44
C ASP A 99 -7.16 -9.19 -5.03
N ASN A 100 -5.89 -8.90 -4.69
CA ASN A 100 -5.21 -9.45 -3.51
C ASN A 100 -4.69 -8.36 -2.55
N ILE A 101 -5.37 -7.22 -2.45
CA ILE A 101 -4.98 -6.19 -1.50
C ILE A 101 -5.40 -6.56 -0.08
N GLU A 102 -4.48 -6.46 0.88
CA GLU A 102 -4.75 -6.60 2.31
C GLU A 102 -4.74 -5.23 2.98
N VAL A 103 -5.90 -4.76 3.41
CA VAL A 103 -6.04 -3.49 4.13
C VAL A 103 -6.30 -3.78 5.60
N ASP A 104 -5.37 -3.41 6.47
CA ASP A 104 -5.42 -3.71 7.90
C ASP A 104 -6.34 -2.77 8.66
N TYR A 105 -6.27 -1.47 8.39
CA TYR A 105 -7.11 -0.46 9.02
C TYR A 105 -7.94 0.26 7.97
N ARG A 106 -9.26 0.22 8.12
CA ARG A 106 -10.21 0.76 7.14
C ARG A 106 -11.10 1.83 7.73
N GLY A 107 -11.40 2.85 6.94
CA GLY A 107 -12.39 3.86 7.30
C GLY A 107 -12.08 4.52 8.64
N TYR A 108 -13.00 4.43 9.58
CA TYR A 108 -12.87 5.05 10.91
C TYR A 108 -11.84 4.39 11.84
N GLU A 109 -11.24 3.26 11.46
CA GLU A 109 -10.11 2.70 12.21
C GLU A 109 -8.80 3.48 11.97
N VAL A 110 -8.74 4.31 10.91
CA VAL A 110 -7.58 5.13 10.59
C VAL A 110 -7.64 6.41 11.41
N THR A 111 -7.13 6.35 12.63
CA THR A 111 -7.08 7.44 13.61
C THR A 111 -5.66 7.67 14.07
N VAL A 112 -5.37 8.87 14.59
CA VAL A 112 -4.08 9.19 15.23
C VAL A 112 -3.83 8.23 16.40
N GLU A 113 -4.85 7.96 17.21
CA GLU A 113 -4.72 7.04 18.34
C GLU A 113 -4.30 5.63 17.90
N ASN A 114 -5.00 5.04 16.93
CA ASN A 114 -4.66 3.70 16.43
C ASN A 114 -3.28 3.66 15.78
N PHE A 115 -2.89 4.71 15.05
CA PHE A 115 -1.57 4.81 14.46
C PHE A 115 -0.46 4.85 15.52
N ILE A 116 -0.60 5.70 16.55
CA ILE A 116 0.38 5.78 17.65
C ILE A 116 0.41 4.48 18.45
N ARG A 117 -0.75 3.87 18.74
CA ARG A 117 -0.83 2.58 19.45
C ARG A 117 -0.14 1.46 18.66
N LEU A 118 -0.32 1.43 17.33
CA LEU A 118 0.37 0.50 16.43
C LEU A 118 1.89 0.63 16.53
N LEU A 119 2.41 1.84 16.36
CA LEU A 119 3.86 2.10 16.41
C LEU A 119 4.46 1.72 17.77
N THR A 120 3.75 2.05 18.85
CA THR A 120 4.25 1.92 20.21
C THR A 120 3.87 0.60 20.91
N ASP A 121 3.26 -0.34 20.17
CA ASP A 121 2.80 -1.65 20.70
C ASP A 121 1.89 -1.50 21.92
N ARG A 122 0.89 -0.63 21.82
CA ARG A 122 -0.14 -0.40 22.84
C ARG A 122 -1.53 -0.78 22.35
N LEU A 123 -1.60 -1.74 21.42
CA LEU A 123 -2.85 -2.32 20.95
C LEU A 123 -3.38 -3.33 21.96
N ASP A 124 -4.69 -3.38 22.11
CA ASP A 124 -5.36 -4.34 22.99
C ASP A 124 -5.06 -5.78 22.57
N GLU A 125 -5.10 -6.72 23.50
CA GLU A 125 -4.75 -8.12 23.27
C GLU A 125 -5.64 -8.79 22.21
N ASP A 126 -6.89 -8.35 22.09
CA ASP A 126 -7.88 -8.86 21.14
C ASP A 126 -7.61 -8.42 19.67
N VAL A 127 -6.72 -7.44 19.44
CA VAL A 127 -6.38 -7.01 18.08
C VAL A 127 -5.64 -8.14 17.35
N PRO A 128 -6.11 -8.56 16.16
CA PRO A 128 -5.47 -9.62 15.39
C PRO A 128 -3.98 -9.37 15.12
N ARG A 129 -3.20 -10.44 15.02
CA ARG A 129 -1.75 -10.34 14.74
C ARG A 129 -1.44 -9.65 13.41
N SER A 130 -2.27 -9.82 12.40
CA SER A 130 -2.15 -9.16 11.09
C SER A 130 -2.24 -7.63 11.17
N LYS A 131 -2.89 -7.09 12.20
CA LYS A 131 -2.99 -5.64 12.45
C LYS A 131 -1.89 -5.12 13.38
N ARG A 132 -0.91 -5.92 13.75
CA ARG A 132 0.16 -5.53 14.67
C ARG A 132 1.48 -5.35 13.93
N LEU A 133 2.15 -4.25 14.20
CA LEU A 133 3.54 -4.08 13.78
C LEU A 133 4.42 -5.03 14.60
N GLY A 134 4.84 -6.14 14.01
CA GLY A 134 5.64 -7.17 14.68
C GLY A 134 7.15 -6.95 14.60
N SER A 135 7.59 -5.72 14.32
CA SER A 135 9.00 -5.36 14.19
C SER A 135 9.75 -5.44 15.54
N ASP A 136 11.04 -5.66 15.48
CA ASP A 136 11.96 -5.80 16.61
C ASP A 136 13.28 -5.03 16.38
N ALA A 137 14.27 -5.27 17.26
CA ALA A 137 15.58 -4.62 17.19
C ALA A 137 16.41 -4.94 15.93
N GLY A 138 16.05 -5.98 15.19
CA GLY A 138 16.68 -6.35 13.93
C GLY A 138 15.88 -5.92 12.70
N SER A 139 14.77 -5.22 12.88
CA SER A 139 13.88 -4.85 11.78
C SER A 139 14.18 -3.46 11.25
N ASN A 140 14.27 -3.29 9.92
CA ASN A 140 14.17 -1.98 9.31
C ASN A 140 12.69 -1.66 9.06
N VAL A 141 12.31 -0.41 9.33
CA VAL A 141 10.92 0.02 9.23
C VAL A 141 10.80 1.20 8.28
N LEU A 142 10.01 1.02 7.21
CA LEU A 142 9.54 2.10 6.35
C LEU A 142 8.21 2.63 6.91
N VAL A 143 8.13 3.91 7.18
CA VAL A 143 6.87 4.60 7.49
C VAL A 143 6.60 5.63 6.40
N TYR A 144 5.53 5.44 5.62
CA TYR A 144 5.09 6.40 4.62
C TYR A 144 3.72 6.94 4.98
N MET A 145 3.59 8.26 4.98
CA MET A 145 2.33 8.95 5.28
C MET A 145 1.98 9.97 4.19
N THR A 146 0.70 10.09 3.86
CA THR A 146 0.22 11.09 2.89
C THR A 146 -1.17 11.59 3.25
N GLY A 147 -1.40 12.88 2.99
CA GLY A 147 -2.66 13.55 3.26
C GLY A 147 -2.54 15.05 3.24
N HIS A 148 -3.57 15.75 3.75
CA HIS A 148 -3.51 17.18 3.98
C HIS A 148 -2.75 17.51 5.27
N GLY A 149 -1.94 18.54 5.26
CA GLY A 149 -1.20 19.00 6.44
C GLY A 149 -0.76 20.44 6.32
N GLY A 150 0.07 20.86 7.25
CA GLY A 150 0.64 22.20 7.34
C GLY A 150 1.86 22.19 8.24
N ASP A 151 2.20 23.35 8.78
CA ASP A 151 3.37 23.49 9.66
C ASP A 151 3.24 22.60 10.90
N GLN A 152 4.06 21.55 10.95
CA GLN A 152 4.17 20.59 12.06
C GLN A 152 2.92 19.75 12.34
N PHE A 153 2.00 19.59 11.38
CA PHE A 153 0.87 18.69 11.54
C PHE A 153 0.45 17.99 10.25
N LEU A 154 -0.11 16.78 10.38
CA LEU A 154 -0.82 16.05 9.34
C LEU A 154 -2.25 15.76 9.80
N LYS A 155 -3.24 16.08 8.97
CA LYS A 155 -4.66 15.81 9.27
C LYS A 155 -5.00 14.34 9.10
N PHE A 156 -5.82 13.83 10.02
CA PHE A 156 -6.46 12.52 9.89
C PHE A 156 -7.97 12.72 9.68
N GLN A 157 -8.43 12.42 8.48
CA GLN A 157 -9.84 12.45 8.06
C GLN A 157 -10.56 13.79 8.27
N ASP A 158 -9.82 14.91 8.37
CA ASP A 158 -10.30 16.24 8.76
C ASP A 158 -11.02 16.29 10.16
N ALA A 159 -10.81 15.25 10.97
CA ALA A 159 -11.40 15.13 12.32
C ALA A 159 -10.40 15.36 13.43
N GLU A 160 -9.13 15.01 13.20
CA GLU A 160 -8.04 15.13 14.15
C GLU A 160 -6.72 15.43 13.40
N GLU A 161 -5.67 15.74 14.14
CA GLU A 161 -4.35 16.06 13.62
C GLU A 161 -3.29 15.32 14.43
N ILE A 162 -2.27 14.78 13.73
CA ILE A 162 -1.05 14.31 14.39
C ILE A 162 0.01 15.40 14.28
N GLY A 163 0.59 15.80 15.41
CA GLY A 163 1.66 16.77 15.45
C GLY A 163 3.04 16.17 15.25
N ALA A 164 4.01 17.00 14.86
CA ALA A 164 5.41 16.61 14.73
C ALA A 164 5.99 16.06 16.05
N TRP A 165 5.57 16.58 17.20
CA TRP A 165 5.94 16.08 18.53
C TRP A 165 5.35 14.70 18.82
N ASP A 166 4.09 14.45 18.43
CA ASP A 166 3.45 13.14 18.62
C ASP A 166 4.21 12.03 17.88
N LEU A 167 4.66 12.33 16.65
CA LEU A 167 5.51 11.44 15.88
C LEU A 167 6.89 11.25 16.50
N ALA A 168 7.53 12.34 16.96
CA ALA A 168 8.83 12.29 17.61
C ALA A 168 8.79 11.39 18.85
N ASP A 169 7.77 11.53 19.68
CA ASP A 169 7.58 10.74 20.89
C ASP A 169 7.20 9.29 20.57
N ALA A 170 6.41 9.05 19.53
CA ALA A 170 6.09 7.70 19.08
C ALA A 170 7.36 6.94 18.63
N PHE A 171 8.21 7.57 17.83
CA PHE A 171 9.48 6.98 17.41
C PHE A 171 10.48 6.84 18.57
N GLY A 172 10.47 7.77 19.53
CA GLY A 172 11.21 7.64 20.78
C GLY A 172 10.83 6.37 21.56
N GLN A 173 9.52 6.13 21.72
CA GLN A 173 9.02 4.91 22.35
C GLN A 173 9.32 3.65 21.54
N MET A 174 9.28 3.71 20.19
CA MET A 174 9.71 2.58 19.34
C MET A 174 11.16 2.23 19.59
N TRP A 175 12.05 3.24 19.69
CA TRP A 175 13.46 3.03 19.96
C TRP A 175 13.69 2.41 21.34
N GLU A 176 13.11 2.97 22.38
CA GLU A 176 13.21 2.44 23.74
C GLU A 176 12.71 1.00 23.86
N LYS A 177 11.65 0.65 23.14
CA LYS A 177 11.08 -0.70 23.07
C LYS A 177 11.80 -1.62 22.08
N LYS A 178 12.87 -1.15 21.42
CA LYS A 178 13.65 -1.89 20.43
C LYS A 178 12.78 -2.43 19.29
N ARG A 179 11.97 -1.56 18.69
CA ARG A 179 11.02 -1.92 17.62
C ARG A 179 11.54 -1.60 16.23
N TYR A 180 12.74 -1.10 16.08
CA TYR A 180 13.41 -0.95 14.80
C TYR A 180 14.94 -0.98 14.98
N HIS A 181 15.63 -1.43 13.95
CA HIS A 181 17.07 -1.29 13.75
C HIS A 181 17.37 0.06 13.11
N GLU A 182 16.76 0.32 11.93
CA GLU A 182 16.80 1.58 11.21
C GLU A 182 15.38 1.94 10.77
N LEU A 183 15.05 3.23 10.71
CA LEU A 183 13.74 3.73 10.31
C LEU A 183 13.89 4.74 9.18
N LEU A 184 13.16 4.51 8.08
CA LEU A 184 12.99 5.47 7.00
C LEU A 184 11.58 6.08 7.11
N PHE A 185 11.52 7.37 7.42
CA PHE A 185 10.27 8.13 7.44
C PHE A 185 10.13 8.94 6.16
N MET A 186 9.01 8.77 5.47
CA MET A 186 8.67 9.48 4.23
C MET A 186 7.29 10.10 4.35
N ILE A 187 7.14 11.37 3.98
CA ILE A 187 5.85 12.05 4.10
C ILE A 187 5.56 12.95 2.90
N ASP A 188 4.37 12.79 2.31
CA ASP A 188 3.86 13.63 1.23
C ASP A 188 2.65 14.44 1.68
N THR A 189 2.90 15.70 1.99
CA THR A 189 1.90 16.67 2.46
C THR A 189 2.40 18.10 2.26
N CYS A 190 1.56 19.09 2.41
CA CYS A 190 2.01 20.48 2.47
C CYS A 190 2.92 20.70 3.69
N GLN A 191 4.01 21.46 3.52
CA GLN A 191 4.99 21.77 4.57
C GLN A 191 5.60 20.51 5.22
N ALA A 192 5.74 19.44 4.44
CA ALA A 192 6.12 18.10 4.87
C ALA A 192 7.39 18.05 5.74
N ASN A 193 8.39 18.85 5.38
CA ASN A 193 9.69 18.86 6.06
C ASN A 193 9.59 19.33 7.52
N THR A 194 8.50 20.01 7.90
CA THR A 194 8.27 20.45 9.27
C THR A 194 7.89 19.28 10.20
N MET A 195 7.37 18.19 9.64
CA MET A 195 6.89 17.04 10.42
C MET A 195 7.97 16.25 11.15
N TYR A 196 9.22 16.30 10.66
CA TYR A 196 10.33 15.56 11.27
C TYR A 196 11.36 16.47 11.98
N THR A 197 11.08 17.76 12.11
CA THR A 197 12.01 18.69 12.77
C THR A 197 12.26 18.36 14.24
N HIS A 198 11.28 17.77 14.91
CA HIS A 198 11.34 17.42 16.34
C HIS A 198 11.79 15.99 16.64
N PHE A 199 12.09 15.20 15.63
CA PHE A 199 12.61 13.84 15.87
C PHE A 199 13.94 13.91 16.63
N TYR A 200 14.11 13.02 17.60
CA TYR A 200 15.30 12.95 18.44
C TYR A 200 15.82 11.52 18.63
N SER A 201 15.08 10.52 18.16
CA SER A 201 15.47 9.11 18.24
C SER A 201 16.58 8.81 17.22
N PRO A 202 17.57 7.97 17.56
CA PRO A 202 18.63 7.63 16.64
C PRO A 202 18.15 6.65 15.55
N ASN A 203 19.03 6.42 14.56
CA ASN A 203 18.85 5.49 13.45
C ASN A 203 17.64 5.83 12.55
N ILE A 204 17.31 7.12 12.41
CA ILE A 204 16.24 7.61 11.55
C ILE A 204 16.81 8.40 10.39
N ILE A 205 16.32 8.09 9.17
CA ILE A 205 16.41 8.94 7.99
C ILE A 205 15.01 9.42 7.71
N ALA A 206 14.81 10.74 7.53
CA ALA A 206 13.51 11.32 7.25
C ALA A 206 13.53 12.15 5.99
N THR A 207 12.48 12.05 5.16
CA THR A 207 12.31 12.86 3.94
C THR A 207 10.87 13.30 3.77
N GLY A 208 10.67 14.48 3.20
CA GLY A 208 9.35 15.04 2.95
C GLY A 208 9.28 15.77 1.62
N SER A 209 8.08 15.91 1.10
CA SER A 209 7.82 16.43 -0.24
C SER A 209 8.00 17.95 -0.40
N SER A 210 7.97 18.75 0.69
CA SER A 210 7.91 20.22 0.60
C SER A 210 8.44 20.91 1.86
N GLU A 211 9.06 22.05 1.68
CA GLU A 211 9.54 22.91 2.77
C GLU A 211 8.40 23.68 3.47
N LEU A 212 8.77 24.38 4.55
CA LEU A 212 7.89 25.34 5.21
C LEU A 212 7.34 26.35 4.19
N ASP A 213 6.07 26.72 4.33
CA ASP A 213 5.33 27.61 3.43
C ASP A 213 5.16 27.10 1.98
N GLN A 214 5.49 25.83 1.71
CA GLN A 214 5.26 25.18 0.41
C GLN A 214 4.15 24.16 0.46
N SER A 215 3.51 23.97 -0.68
CA SER A 215 2.47 22.94 -0.87
C SER A 215 3.03 21.73 -1.62
N SER A 216 2.53 20.55 -1.26
CA SER A 216 2.61 19.39 -2.16
C SER A 216 1.52 19.49 -3.22
N TYR A 217 1.87 19.23 -4.48
CA TYR A 217 0.98 19.42 -5.62
C TYR A 217 0.52 18.11 -6.20
N SER A 218 -0.76 18.04 -6.56
CA SER A 218 -1.33 16.94 -7.29
C SER A 218 -0.78 16.82 -8.72
N HIS A 219 -0.86 15.61 -9.29
CA HIS A 219 -0.39 15.27 -10.62
C HIS A 219 -1.38 14.35 -11.35
N HIS A 220 -1.32 14.33 -12.70
CA HIS A 220 -2.16 13.48 -13.54
C HIS A 220 -3.66 13.57 -13.24
N ALA A 221 -4.29 14.71 -13.60
CA ALA A 221 -5.72 14.80 -13.60
C ALA A 221 -6.31 13.84 -14.66
N ASP A 222 -7.17 12.91 -14.22
CA ASP A 222 -7.90 12.01 -15.09
C ASP A 222 -9.32 12.53 -15.28
N ASN A 223 -9.75 12.77 -16.52
CA ASN A 223 -11.05 13.34 -16.82
C ASN A 223 -12.22 12.38 -16.55
N ASP A 224 -12.00 11.06 -16.66
CA ASP A 224 -13.03 10.06 -16.41
C ASP A 224 -13.20 9.81 -14.90
N VAL A 225 -12.08 9.83 -14.14
CA VAL A 225 -12.09 9.80 -12.68
C VAL A 225 -12.57 11.14 -12.11
N GLY A 226 -12.31 12.24 -12.82
CA GLY A 226 -12.75 13.59 -12.47
C GLY A 226 -11.93 14.28 -11.39
N VAL A 227 -10.79 13.69 -10.98
CA VAL A 227 -9.87 14.24 -9.98
C VAL A 227 -8.42 13.90 -10.34
N ALA A 228 -7.46 14.51 -9.63
CA ALA A 228 -6.07 14.10 -9.72
C ALA A 228 -5.85 12.73 -9.07
N VAL A 229 -4.99 11.91 -9.67
CA VAL A 229 -4.84 10.49 -9.30
C VAL A 229 -3.54 10.18 -8.56
N ILE A 230 -2.64 11.15 -8.39
CA ILE A 230 -1.39 11.00 -7.63
C ILE A 230 -0.88 12.39 -7.21
N ASP A 231 0.06 12.44 -6.25
CA ASP A 231 0.83 13.64 -5.93
C ASP A 231 2.20 13.62 -6.62
N ARG A 232 2.74 14.81 -6.94
CA ARG A 232 3.96 14.95 -7.78
C ARG A 232 5.19 14.30 -7.17
N TRP A 233 5.45 14.57 -5.89
CA TRP A 233 6.63 14.01 -5.25
C TRP A 233 6.57 12.48 -5.23
N THR A 234 5.45 11.91 -4.80
CA THR A 234 5.25 10.46 -4.80
C THR A 234 5.37 9.88 -6.21
N TYR A 235 4.86 10.56 -7.24
CA TYR A 235 5.00 10.13 -8.63
C TYR A 235 6.47 10.00 -9.05
N TYR A 236 7.32 11.00 -8.77
CA TYR A 236 8.73 10.94 -9.14
C TYR A 236 9.55 9.97 -8.28
N VAL A 237 9.18 9.79 -7.01
CA VAL A 237 9.71 8.69 -6.17
C VAL A 237 9.40 7.33 -6.82
N LEU A 238 8.18 7.11 -7.25
CA LEU A 238 7.76 5.88 -7.92
C LEU A 238 8.44 5.69 -9.27
N GLU A 239 8.60 6.76 -10.06
CA GLU A 239 9.33 6.73 -11.32
C GLU A 239 10.77 6.20 -11.12
N PHE A 240 11.46 6.68 -10.08
CA PHE A 240 12.77 6.14 -9.70
C PHE A 240 12.68 4.67 -9.27
N LEU A 241 11.75 4.32 -8.37
CA LEU A 241 11.61 2.97 -7.83
C LEU A 241 11.26 1.94 -8.92
N GLU A 242 10.45 2.30 -9.89
CA GLU A 242 10.05 1.41 -10.98
C GLU A 242 11.15 1.26 -12.05
N ASN A 243 11.86 2.34 -12.38
CA ASN A 243 12.85 2.33 -13.44
C ASN A 243 14.25 1.91 -12.98
N GLN A 244 14.65 2.23 -11.74
CA GLN A 244 16.00 1.99 -11.24
C GLN A 244 16.08 0.82 -10.25
N VAL A 245 15.00 0.56 -9.49
CA VAL A 245 14.95 -0.51 -8.47
C VAL A 245 14.09 -1.66 -9.00
N THR A 246 14.60 -2.37 -9.99
CA THR A 246 13.84 -3.40 -10.72
C THR A 246 13.81 -4.76 -10.04
N SER A 247 14.68 -5.00 -9.06
CA SER A 247 14.78 -6.30 -8.36
C SER A 247 15.23 -6.14 -6.91
N THR A 248 15.06 -7.19 -6.12
CA THR A 248 15.53 -7.28 -4.72
C THR A 248 17.05 -7.22 -4.58
N ASN A 249 17.80 -7.41 -5.66
CA ASN A 249 19.26 -7.31 -5.68
C ASN A 249 19.77 -5.94 -6.17
N SER A 250 18.88 -4.95 -6.30
CA SER A 250 19.24 -3.61 -6.73
C SER A 250 20.28 -2.99 -5.78
N LYS A 251 21.25 -2.28 -6.35
CA LYS A 251 22.30 -1.56 -5.62
C LYS A 251 22.03 -0.06 -5.55
N GLN A 252 20.88 0.38 -6.03
CA GLN A 252 20.46 1.76 -5.91
C GLN A 252 20.35 2.16 -4.45
N THR A 253 20.94 3.29 -4.11
CA THR A 253 21.02 3.78 -2.73
C THR A 253 19.94 4.82 -2.42
N LEU A 254 19.72 5.12 -1.14
CA LEU A 254 18.90 6.26 -0.73
C LEU A 254 19.51 7.57 -1.23
N GLY A 255 20.85 7.66 -1.32
CA GLY A 255 21.51 8.78 -1.95
C GLY A 255 21.07 8.98 -3.39
N ASP A 256 21.03 7.90 -4.20
CA ASP A 256 20.58 7.96 -5.60
C ASP A 256 19.11 8.37 -5.70
N LEU A 257 18.24 7.85 -4.81
CA LEU A 257 16.83 8.22 -4.74
C LEU A 257 16.67 9.72 -4.46
N PHE A 258 17.36 10.25 -3.44
CA PHE A 258 17.19 11.65 -3.04
C PHE A 258 17.85 12.61 -4.03
N ASP A 259 18.91 12.21 -4.72
CA ASP A 259 19.52 12.98 -5.82
C ASP A 259 18.62 13.03 -7.06
N SER A 260 17.66 12.11 -7.18
CA SER A 260 16.66 12.13 -8.25
C SER A 260 15.55 13.17 -8.06
N TYR A 261 15.48 13.81 -6.89
CA TYR A 261 14.48 14.84 -6.61
C TYR A 261 14.74 16.09 -7.47
N ASP A 262 13.82 16.37 -8.35
CA ASP A 262 13.86 17.52 -9.26
C ASP A 262 12.77 18.53 -8.85
N GLU A 263 13.18 19.60 -8.18
CA GLU A 263 12.28 20.64 -7.69
C GLU A 263 11.42 21.25 -8.80
N THR A 264 11.96 21.32 -10.04
CA THR A 264 11.22 21.87 -11.19
C THR A 264 10.09 20.96 -11.64
N LYS A 265 10.24 19.64 -11.46
CA LYS A 265 9.22 18.65 -11.75
C LYS A 265 8.25 18.46 -10.59
N ILE A 266 8.76 18.43 -9.38
CA ILE A 266 7.98 18.22 -8.15
C ILE A 266 7.16 19.48 -7.80
N HIS A 267 7.67 20.66 -8.14
CA HIS A 267 7.11 21.98 -7.85
C HIS A 267 7.18 22.39 -6.36
N SER A 268 8.02 21.72 -5.59
CA SER A 268 8.34 22.02 -4.20
C SER A 268 9.76 21.56 -3.92
N ASN A 269 10.30 21.90 -2.74
CA ASN A 269 11.65 21.54 -2.33
C ASN A 269 11.58 20.36 -1.34
N PRO A 270 11.76 19.12 -1.81
CA PRO A 270 11.86 17.97 -0.91
C PRO A 270 13.07 18.10 -0.01
N GLY A 271 12.92 17.74 1.25
CA GLY A 271 14.00 17.77 2.23
C GLY A 271 14.39 16.40 2.72
N VAL A 272 15.63 16.29 3.20
CA VAL A 272 16.13 15.06 3.84
C VAL A 272 16.85 15.43 5.13
N ARG A 273 16.58 14.66 6.19
CA ARG A 273 17.21 14.81 7.49
C ARG A 273 18.06 13.58 7.83
N TRP A 274 19.36 13.79 8.02
CA TRP A 274 20.38 12.77 8.19
C TRP A 274 21.02 12.72 9.58
N ASP A 275 20.91 13.80 10.37
CA ASP A 275 21.64 13.99 11.61
C ASP A 275 21.33 12.96 12.70
N LEU A 276 20.19 12.27 12.59
CA LEU A 276 19.79 11.20 13.50
C LEU A 276 20.35 9.83 13.10
N PHE A 277 20.92 9.73 11.90
CA PHE A 277 21.47 8.47 11.42
C PHE A 277 22.96 8.33 11.83
N PRO A 278 23.40 7.14 12.27
CA PRO A 278 24.82 6.91 12.59
C PRO A 278 25.73 7.18 11.40
N GLY A 279 26.73 8.04 11.59
CA GLY A 279 27.60 8.53 10.50
C GLY A 279 26.97 9.62 9.64
N GLY A 280 25.77 10.09 9.97
CA GLY A 280 25.08 11.20 9.32
C GLY A 280 24.78 10.93 7.85
N GLU A 281 24.80 12.00 7.04
CA GLU A 281 24.53 11.95 5.61
C GLU A 281 25.39 10.95 4.85
N HIS A 282 26.69 10.89 5.16
CA HIS A 282 27.63 10.00 4.44
C HIS A 282 27.18 8.53 4.51
N GLU A 283 26.91 8.02 5.70
CA GLU A 283 26.51 6.63 5.88
C GLU A 283 25.05 6.38 5.48
N GLY A 284 24.16 7.33 5.76
CA GLY A 284 22.75 7.24 5.37
C GLY A 284 22.56 7.15 3.85
N ARG A 285 23.34 7.90 3.09
CA ARG A 285 23.29 7.86 1.61
C ARG A 285 23.73 6.53 1.02
N LEU A 286 24.55 5.76 1.73
CA LEU A 286 25.05 4.46 1.28
C LEU A 286 24.04 3.31 1.51
N ARG A 287 23.00 3.54 2.33
CA ARG A 287 21.94 2.53 2.49
C ARG A 287 21.25 2.27 1.17
N THR A 288 21.04 1.00 0.85
CA THR A 288 20.34 0.64 -0.37
C THR A 288 18.84 0.87 -0.20
N VAL A 289 18.15 1.20 -1.29
CA VAL A 289 16.68 1.34 -1.26
C VAL A 289 16.02 0.05 -0.81
N VAL A 290 16.57 -1.11 -1.20
CA VAL A 290 16.02 -2.42 -0.82
C VAL A 290 16.17 -2.75 0.66
N ASP A 291 17.04 -2.05 1.41
CA ASP A 291 17.15 -2.20 2.87
C ASP A 291 15.87 -1.76 3.60
N PHE A 292 15.00 -0.99 2.92
CA PHE A 292 13.70 -0.55 3.47
C PHE A 292 12.50 -0.98 2.62
N PHE A 293 12.66 -1.09 1.30
CA PHE A 293 11.57 -1.41 0.38
C PHE A 293 11.55 -2.88 -0.05
N GLY A 294 12.63 -3.62 0.21
CA GLY A 294 12.79 -5.01 -0.22
C GLY A 294 12.62 -6.03 0.91
N ASN A 295 12.68 -7.31 0.55
CA ASN A 295 12.74 -8.38 1.55
C ASN A 295 14.20 -8.76 1.85
N VAL A 296 14.51 -8.92 3.13
CA VAL A 296 15.83 -9.40 3.60
C VAL A 296 15.94 -10.91 3.50
N GLN A 297 14.84 -11.61 3.73
CA GLN A 297 14.80 -13.04 3.55
C GLN A 297 14.86 -13.31 2.04
N SER A 298 15.98 -13.84 1.57
CA SER A 298 15.99 -14.54 0.29
C SER A 298 15.05 -15.73 0.42
N VAL A 299 13.76 -15.48 0.19
CA VAL A 299 12.84 -16.54 -0.16
C VAL A 299 13.43 -17.06 -1.46
N GLU A 300 14.08 -18.24 -1.39
CA GLU A 300 14.19 -19.06 -2.58
C GLU A 300 12.75 -19.26 -3.02
N VAL A 301 12.28 -18.43 -3.94
CA VAL A 301 11.11 -18.74 -4.74
C VAL A 301 11.49 -20.06 -5.33
N GLU A 302 10.91 -21.15 -4.82
CA GLU A 302 10.98 -22.45 -5.49
C GLU A 302 10.74 -22.14 -6.95
N LYS A 303 11.67 -22.58 -7.80
CA LYS A 303 11.59 -22.37 -9.24
C LYS A 303 10.43 -23.19 -9.80
N THR A 304 9.22 -22.86 -9.41
CA THR A 304 7.99 -23.20 -10.11
C THR A 304 7.92 -22.52 -11.48
N ASP A 305 8.70 -21.45 -11.67
CA ASP A 305 8.65 -20.64 -12.88
C ASP A 305 9.19 -21.31 -14.13
N ALA A 306 10.05 -22.33 -13.99
CA ALA A 306 10.54 -23.06 -15.18
C ALA A 306 9.50 -24.09 -15.68
N ASP A 307 8.76 -24.70 -14.76
CA ASP A 307 7.73 -25.70 -15.11
C ASP A 307 6.41 -25.02 -15.51
N GLU A 308 6.00 -23.93 -14.84
CA GLU A 308 4.84 -23.14 -15.23
C GLU A 308 5.08 -22.35 -16.52
N ALA A 309 6.27 -21.77 -16.73
CA ALA A 309 6.62 -21.14 -17.99
C ALA A 309 6.74 -22.17 -19.12
N GLY A 310 7.16 -23.41 -18.82
CA GLY A 310 7.12 -24.55 -19.73
C GLY A 310 5.69 -24.92 -20.10
N SER A 311 4.80 -25.06 -19.12
CA SER A 311 3.38 -25.36 -19.30
C SER A 311 2.68 -24.25 -20.10
N LEU A 312 2.88 -22.99 -19.72
CA LEU A 312 2.30 -21.83 -20.42
C LEU A 312 2.78 -21.74 -21.88
N LYS A 313 4.03 -22.09 -22.13
CA LYS A 313 4.57 -22.14 -23.50
C LYS A 313 4.00 -23.28 -24.32
N GLU A 314 3.73 -24.43 -23.71
CA GLU A 314 3.06 -25.56 -24.37
C GLU A 314 1.60 -25.23 -24.65
N ASP A 315 0.87 -24.61 -23.71
CA ASP A 315 -0.50 -24.15 -23.88
C ASP A 315 -0.61 -23.09 -25.00
N LEU A 316 0.32 -22.13 -25.07
CA LEU A 316 0.38 -21.14 -26.16
C LEU A 316 0.65 -21.77 -27.51
N ILE A 317 1.49 -22.80 -27.57
CA ILE A 317 1.76 -23.56 -28.79
C ILE A 317 0.52 -24.33 -29.23
N GLU A 318 -0.23 -24.91 -28.29
CA GLU A 318 -1.48 -25.63 -28.55
C GLU A 318 -2.58 -24.70 -29.06
N ILE A 319 -2.74 -23.54 -28.42
CA ILE A 319 -3.64 -22.47 -28.86
C ILE A 319 -3.28 -21.99 -30.28
N ALA A 320 -1.99 -21.78 -30.56
CA ALA A 320 -1.54 -21.39 -31.88
C ALA A 320 -1.86 -22.45 -32.93
N ARG A 321 -1.72 -23.75 -32.62
CA ARG A 321 -2.14 -24.86 -33.48
C ARG A 321 -3.64 -24.92 -33.74
N LEU A 322 -4.45 -24.65 -32.69
CA LEU A 322 -5.91 -24.59 -32.81
C LEU A 322 -6.35 -23.42 -33.68
N VAL A 323 -5.72 -22.26 -33.56
CA VAL A 323 -5.98 -21.08 -34.41
C VAL A 323 -5.62 -21.35 -35.86
N GLU A 324 -4.48 -22.03 -36.13
CA GLU A 324 -4.07 -22.39 -37.50
C GLU A 324 -5.02 -23.42 -38.11
N LYS A 325 -5.44 -24.42 -37.33
CA LYS A 325 -6.44 -25.40 -37.75
C LYS A 325 -7.80 -24.72 -38.07
N TRP A 326 -8.19 -23.72 -37.29
CA TRP A 326 -9.38 -22.92 -37.54
C TRP A 326 -9.27 -22.09 -38.83
N ARG A 327 -8.11 -21.52 -39.10
CA ARG A 327 -7.80 -20.80 -40.35
C ARG A 327 -7.86 -21.69 -41.58
N THR A 328 -7.37 -22.93 -41.49
CA THR A 328 -7.45 -23.88 -42.59
C THR A 328 -8.89 -24.31 -42.88
N VAL A 329 -9.66 -24.65 -41.83
CA VAL A 329 -11.08 -25.00 -41.96
C VAL A 329 -11.91 -23.82 -42.49
N SER A 330 -11.64 -22.60 -42.07
CA SER A 330 -12.36 -21.41 -42.59
C SER A 330 -12.02 -21.10 -44.06
N LYS A 331 -10.79 -21.42 -44.52
CA LYS A 331 -10.44 -21.30 -45.94
C LYS A 331 -11.16 -22.35 -46.81
N ASP A 332 -11.34 -23.56 -46.32
CA ASP A 332 -12.08 -24.61 -47.04
C ASP A 332 -13.57 -24.26 -47.18
N TYR A 333 -14.16 -23.59 -46.20
CA TYR A 333 -15.54 -23.09 -46.28
C TYR A 333 -15.68 -21.92 -47.24
N THR A 334 -14.67 -21.08 -47.44
CA THR A 334 -14.70 -19.97 -48.42
C THR A 334 -14.43 -20.43 -49.86
N THR A 335 -13.73 -21.54 -50.05
CA THR A 335 -13.46 -22.14 -51.39
C THR A 335 -14.60 -23.05 -51.89
N ALA A 336 -15.38 -23.65 -50.97
CA ALA A 336 -16.54 -24.48 -51.34
C ALA A 336 -17.81 -23.68 -51.70
N GLY A 337 -17.81 -22.35 -51.52
CA GLY A 337 -18.95 -21.46 -51.81
C GLY A 337 -18.95 -20.78 -53.18
N ASN A 338 -17.95 -21.06 -54.06
CA ASN A 338 -17.79 -20.31 -55.31
C ASN A 338 -18.15 -21.08 -56.59
N ASP A 339 -18.97 -22.13 -56.48
CA ASP A 339 -19.47 -22.81 -57.68
C ASP A 339 -20.97 -23.06 -57.59
N SER A 340 -21.76 -22.01 -57.76
CA SER A 340 -23.11 -22.02 -58.40
C SER A 340 -23.75 -20.63 -58.46
N SER A 341 -23.92 -20.15 -59.71
CA SER A 341 -24.97 -19.28 -60.23
C SER A 341 -25.09 -17.84 -59.69
N GLN A 342 -24.73 -16.98 -60.61
CA GLN A 342 -25.28 -15.62 -60.82
C GLN A 342 -26.78 -15.49 -60.51
N GLN A 343 -27.12 -14.30 -60.00
CA GLN A 343 -28.32 -13.54 -59.95
C GLN A 343 -28.95 -13.41 -58.55
N ASP A 344 -28.73 -12.32 -57.89
CA ASP A 344 -29.65 -11.19 -57.73
C ASP A 344 -29.06 -10.12 -56.82
N THR A 345 -29.14 -8.94 -57.34
CA THR A 345 -28.75 -7.68 -56.72
C THR A 345 -29.63 -7.29 -55.56
N ALA A 346 -29.01 -6.60 -54.62
CA ALA A 346 -29.54 -5.57 -53.72
C ALA A 346 -29.81 -5.94 -52.26
N LYS A 347 -29.09 -5.19 -51.42
CA LYS A 347 -29.40 -4.83 -50.03
C LYS A 347 -29.32 -5.93 -48.96
N ALA A 348 -28.21 -5.95 -48.25
CA ALA A 348 -28.26 -6.14 -46.80
C ALA A 348 -26.99 -5.54 -46.18
N SER A 349 -27.11 -4.35 -45.63
CA SER A 349 -26.26 -3.89 -44.56
C SER A 349 -26.58 -4.74 -43.31
N SER A 350 -25.76 -5.73 -43.04
CA SER A 350 -25.91 -6.54 -41.82
C SER A 350 -25.25 -5.84 -40.67
N SER A 351 -26.02 -5.12 -39.89
CA SER A 351 -25.72 -4.79 -38.51
C SER A 351 -25.72 -6.09 -37.72
N TYR A 352 -24.58 -6.46 -37.19
CA TYR A 352 -24.50 -7.50 -36.14
C TYR A 352 -25.17 -6.96 -34.89
N GLU A 353 -26.43 -7.31 -34.68
CA GLU A 353 -27.14 -7.13 -33.42
C GLU A 353 -26.59 -8.13 -32.41
N ILE A 354 -25.77 -7.63 -31.46
CA ILE A 354 -25.43 -8.37 -30.26
C ILE A 354 -26.75 -8.54 -29.48
N LYS A 355 -27.31 -9.74 -29.52
CA LYS A 355 -28.41 -10.12 -28.62
C LYS A 355 -27.93 -9.94 -27.19
N ARG A 356 -28.27 -8.80 -26.59
CA ARG A 356 -28.27 -8.66 -25.13
C ARG A 356 -29.19 -9.76 -24.59
N ARG A 357 -28.63 -10.67 -23.76
CA ARG A 357 -29.46 -11.47 -22.89
C ARG A 357 -30.11 -10.50 -21.93
N ASP A 358 -31.41 -10.26 -22.10
CA ASP A 358 -32.23 -9.65 -21.07
C ASP A 358 -32.21 -10.60 -19.87
N PHE A 359 -31.40 -10.29 -18.89
CA PHE A 359 -31.63 -10.72 -17.54
C PHE A 359 -32.82 -9.89 -17.08
N GLY A 360 -34.00 -10.47 -17.15
CA GLY A 360 -35.19 -9.86 -16.55
C GLY A 360 -34.86 -9.50 -15.09
N PRO A 361 -35.53 -8.45 -14.56
CA PRO A 361 -35.25 -8.02 -13.19
C PRO A 361 -35.38 -9.22 -12.25
N ALA A 362 -34.34 -9.45 -11.44
CA ALA A 362 -34.41 -10.44 -10.37
C ALA A 362 -35.71 -10.19 -9.61
N LYS A 363 -36.62 -11.14 -9.63
CA LYS A 363 -37.81 -11.10 -8.78
C LYS A 363 -37.30 -11.08 -7.35
N LEU A 364 -37.19 -9.89 -6.77
CA LEU A 364 -37.19 -9.73 -5.32
C LEU A 364 -38.47 -10.46 -4.86
N ALA A 365 -38.27 -11.45 -3.99
CA ALA A 365 -39.41 -12.10 -3.36
C ALA A 365 -40.27 -11.00 -2.74
N GLU A 366 -41.49 -10.85 -3.24
CA GLU A 366 -42.49 -9.91 -2.69
C GLU A 366 -42.76 -10.38 -1.25
N GLU A 367 -42.06 -9.76 -0.30
CA GLU A 367 -42.42 -9.88 1.11
C GLU A 367 -43.83 -9.31 1.27
N THR A 368 -44.76 -10.17 1.66
CA THR A 368 -46.16 -9.77 1.81
C THR A 368 -46.30 -8.67 2.86
N PRO A 369 -47.11 -7.63 2.64
CA PRO A 369 -47.21 -6.47 3.54
C PRO A 369 -47.55 -6.78 4.99
N TRP A 370 -48.12 -7.96 5.27
CA TRP A 370 -48.50 -8.40 6.63
C TRP A 370 -47.28 -8.83 7.45
N GLU A 371 -46.21 -9.37 6.86
CA GLU A 371 -44.99 -9.77 7.57
C GLU A 371 -44.27 -8.59 8.19
N LYS A 372 -44.19 -7.46 7.44
CA LYS A 372 -43.62 -6.20 7.96
C LYS A 372 -44.46 -5.62 9.10
N ARG A 373 -45.77 -5.82 9.09
CA ARG A 373 -46.68 -5.37 10.18
C ARG A 373 -46.50 -6.26 11.43
N LEU A 374 -46.26 -7.55 11.30
CA LEU A 374 -46.02 -8.45 12.44
C LEU A 374 -44.66 -8.16 13.11
N ILE A 375 -43.60 -7.86 12.32
CA ILE A 375 -42.32 -7.48 12.86
C ILE A 375 -42.42 -6.14 13.60
N GLY A 376 -43.12 -5.16 13.04
CA GLY A 376 -43.35 -3.85 13.70
C GLY A 376 -44.13 -3.97 14.99
N LEU A 377 -45.17 -4.84 15.04
CA LEU A 377 -45.99 -5.10 16.24
C LEU A 377 -45.20 -5.81 17.34
N SER A 378 -44.32 -6.76 16.97
CA SER A 378 -43.49 -7.47 17.96
C SER A 378 -42.42 -6.52 18.59
N ILE A 379 -41.85 -5.59 17.82
CA ILE A 379 -40.93 -4.59 18.35
C ILE A 379 -41.64 -3.60 19.28
N LEU A 380 -42.83 -3.12 18.91
CA LEU A 380 -43.65 -2.26 19.75
C LEU A 380 -44.07 -2.94 21.06
N GLY A 381 -44.44 -4.24 21.00
CA GLY A 381 -44.78 -5.07 22.18
C GLY A 381 -43.60 -5.22 23.13
N ALA A 382 -42.38 -5.46 22.62
CA ALA A 382 -41.15 -5.55 23.40
C ALA A 382 -40.78 -4.22 24.07
N CYS A 383 -40.90 -3.10 23.37
CA CYS A 383 -40.66 -1.76 23.92
C CYS A 383 -41.68 -1.40 25.03
N ALA A 384 -42.94 -1.75 24.84
CA ALA A 384 -43.98 -1.52 25.86
C ALA A 384 -43.73 -2.37 27.13
N ALA A 385 -43.34 -3.66 26.97
CA ALA A 385 -42.98 -4.53 28.09
C ALA A 385 -41.78 -3.99 28.89
N ILE A 386 -40.76 -3.49 28.24
CA ILE A 386 -39.58 -2.87 28.88
C ILE A 386 -39.98 -1.59 29.62
N TRP A 387 -40.88 -0.79 29.05
CA TRP A 387 -41.35 0.46 29.70
C TRP A 387 -42.21 0.17 30.93
N PHE A 388 -43.12 -0.83 30.88
CA PHE A 388 -43.95 -1.22 32.03
C PHE A 388 -43.13 -1.86 33.14
N THR A 389 -42.11 -2.68 32.84
CA THR A 389 -41.23 -3.27 33.87
C THR A 389 -40.32 -2.27 34.49
N GLY A 390 -39.79 -1.31 33.70
CA GLY A 390 -38.98 -0.18 34.22
C GLY A 390 -39.76 0.75 35.13
N SER A 391 -41.03 1.02 34.81
CA SER A 391 -41.89 1.88 35.66
C SER A 391 -42.42 1.19 36.92
N ALA A 392 -42.48 -0.16 36.93
CA ALA A 392 -42.84 -0.92 38.13
C ALA A 392 -41.69 -0.98 39.15
N LEU A 393 -40.43 -1.04 38.68
CA LEU A 393 -39.24 -1.04 39.53
C LEU A 393 -38.92 0.36 40.15
N SER A 394 -39.43 1.44 39.58
CA SER A 394 -39.23 2.80 40.07
C SER A 394 -40.21 3.21 41.19
N ARG A 395 -41.15 2.38 41.58
CA ARG A 395 -42.13 2.59 42.68
C ARG A 395 -41.86 1.65 43.85
N SER A 396 -40.70 1.75 44.50
CA SER A 396 -40.53 1.29 45.90
C SER A 396 -40.76 2.45 46.83
N PRO A 397 -41.67 2.32 47.80
CA PRO A 397 -41.86 3.39 48.79
C PRO A 397 -40.71 3.36 49.81
N ALA A 398 -40.37 4.56 50.28
CA ALA A 398 -39.43 4.85 51.36
C ALA A 398 -39.93 4.28 52.70
#